data_ab9d486e12e3b18637abafa3a76d5f6b
#
_entry.id   ab9d486e12e3b18637abafa3a76d5f6b
#
_cell.length_a   1.000
_cell.length_b   1.000
_cell.length_c   1.000
_cell.angle_alpha   90.00
_cell.angle_beta   90.00
_cell.angle_gamma   90.00
#
_symmetry.space_group_name_H-M   'P 1'
#
loop_
_entity.id
_entity.type
_entity.pdbx_description
1 polymer ?
#
loop_
_entity_poly.entity_id
_entity_poly.type
_entity_poly.pdbx_seq_one_letter_code
_entity_poly.pdbx_strand_id
1 'polypeptide(L)'
;MVNMHLNILTDVTNILLDIDGVLLDQNFDNLFWMEWVPEAVAASKGISLGDAKKDIYKTSEELYGTLPWYELKFWEDKYETNLLAVAENNKSYVMFINGAHQALELMASLDKKIYFLTNCDSRLLKVKSSQVPILDYVDGWISSVDIGVAKEDQKFWEIAREKLSIDPSKSIFFDDNISIINSALKYGIKKSVHVTEPTNNNSVINKSDAKIQIRKLNDLVRADQLI
;
A
#
# COMPACT_ATOMS: atom_id res chain seq x y z
N MET A 1 0.70 11.01 -29.29
CA MET A 1 1.11 11.09 -27.86
C MET A 1 1.28 9.67 -27.33
N VAL A 2 2.19 8.94 -27.98
CA VAL A 2 2.44 7.51 -27.73
C VAL A 2 3.74 7.44 -26.93
N ASN A 3 3.82 6.59 -25.93
CA ASN A 3 5.03 6.21 -25.18
C ASN A 3 5.53 7.06 -23.99
N MET A 4 4.73 7.85 -23.31
CA MET A 4 5.23 8.51 -22.09
C MET A 4 5.28 7.56 -20.88
N HIS A 5 4.42 6.53 -20.82
CA HIS A 5 4.26 5.70 -19.63
C HIS A 5 5.25 4.52 -19.50
N LEU A 6 5.66 3.87 -20.60
CA LEU A 6 6.72 2.83 -20.54
C LEU A 6 8.13 3.41 -20.42
N ASN A 7 8.36 4.58 -21.01
CA ASN A 7 9.63 5.29 -20.86
C ASN A 7 9.96 5.62 -19.38
N ILE A 8 8.97 5.59 -18.48
CA ILE A 8 9.21 5.83 -17.05
C ILE A 8 10.04 4.72 -16.40
N LEU A 9 9.97 3.48 -16.94
CA LEU A 9 10.71 2.32 -16.44
C LEU A 9 12.09 2.12 -17.07
N THR A 10 12.46 2.85 -18.15
CA THR A 10 13.66 2.54 -18.95
C THR A 10 14.97 2.67 -18.18
N ASP A 11 15.16 3.74 -17.43
CA ASP A 11 16.44 4.08 -16.78
C ASP A 11 16.51 3.67 -15.32
N VAL A 12 15.67 2.71 -14.91
CA VAL A 12 15.64 2.22 -13.53
C VAL A 12 15.99 0.73 -13.46
N THR A 13 16.61 0.34 -12.36
CA THR A 13 16.94 -1.06 -12.05
C THR A 13 16.03 -1.64 -11.00
N ASN A 14 15.39 -0.76 -10.18
CA ASN A 14 14.49 -1.18 -9.11
C ASN A 14 13.11 -0.56 -9.30
N ILE A 15 12.09 -1.39 -9.17
CA ILE A 15 10.68 -1.01 -9.12
C ILE A 15 10.22 -1.20 -7.69
N LEU A 16 9.83 -0.13 -7.05
CA LEU A 16 9.36 -0.10 -5.67
C LEU A 16 7.85 0.16 -5.68
N LEU A 17 7.08 -0.70 -5.05
CA LEU A 17 5.62 -0.61 -5.06
C LEU A 17 5.08 -0.59 -3.64
N ASP A 18 4.15 0.31 -3.36
CA ASP A 18 3.20 0.06 -2.29
C ASP A 18 2.22 -1.04 -2.69
N ILE A 19 1.45 -1.54 -1.74
CA ILE A 19 0.53 -2.66 -1.93
C ILE A 19 -0.90 -2.14 -1.99
N ASP A 20 -1.38 -1.56 -0.90
CA ASP A 20 -2.77 -1.16 -0.75
C ASP A 20 -3.03 0.18 -1.47
N GLY A 21 -4.00 0.22 -2.38
CA GLY A 21 -4.23 1.38 -3.23
C GLY A 21 -3.34 1.46 -4.49
N VAL A 22 -2.36 0.56 -4.63
CA VAL A 22 -1.49 0.45 -5.82
C VAL A 22 -1.72 -0.88 -6.54
N LEU A 23 -1.57 -1.99 -5.86
CA LEU A 23 -1.79 -3.35 -6.35
C LEU A 23 -3.14 -3.90 -5.91
N LEU A 24 -3.41 -3.83 -4.61
CA LEU A 24 -4.64 -4.32 -4.00
C LEU A 24 -5.65 -3.17 -3.82
N ASP A 25 -6.91 -3.51 -4.11
CA ASP A 25 -8.04 -2.58 -3.92
C ASP A 25 -8.16 -2.19 -2.45
N GLN A 26 -8.05 -0.91 -2.18
CA GLN A 26 -8.13 -0.33 -0.83
C GLN A 26 -9.50 -0.56 -0.16
N ASN A 27 -10.48 -1.07 -0.91
CA ASN A 27 -11.81 -1.38 -0.38
C ASN A 27 -11.77 -2.40 0.77
N PHE A 28 -10.84 -3.39 0.74
CA PHE A 28 -10.66 -4.31 1.87
C PHE A 28 -10.31 -3.55 3.16
N ASP A 29 -9.30 -2.65 3.10
CA ASP A 29 -8.88 -1.90 4.28
C ASP A 29 -9.95 -0.91 4.75
N ASN A 30 -10.68 -0.31 3.82
CA ASN A 30 -11.80 0.56 4.15
C ASN A 30 -12.90 -0.20 4.90
N LEU A 31 -13.31 -1.37 4.42
CA LEU A 31 -14.30 -2.20 5.11
C LEU A 31 -13.76 -2.73 6.44
N PHE A 32 -12.49 -3.14 6.48
CA PHE A 32 -11.84 -3.64 7.68
C PHE A 32 -11.89 -2.61 8.81
N TRP A 33 -11.38 -1.39 8.57
CA TRP A 33 -11.27 -0.35 9.59
C TRP A 33 -12.57 0.41 9.87
N MET A 34 -13.46 0.55 8.88
CA MET A 34 -14.68 1.36 9.03
C MET A 34 -15.92 0.54 9.43
N GLU A 35 -15.91 -0.77 9.17
CA GLU A 35 -17.08 -1.61 9.44
C GLU A 35 -16.72 -2.80 10.35
N TRP A 36 -15.85 -3.71 9.92
CA TRP A 36 -15.65 -4.98 10.62
C TRP A 36 -14.93 -4.86 11.96
N VAL A 37 -13.92 -4.00 12.05
CA VAL A 37 -13.22 -3.74 13.34
C VAL A 37 -14.17 -3.09 14.34
N PRO A 38 -14.94 -2.03 14.00
CA PRO A 38 -15.96 -1.49 14.91
C PRO A 38 -17.01 -2.51 15.35
N GLU A 39 -17.49 -3.37 14.43
CA GLU A 39 -18.46 -4.43 14.78
C GLU A 39 -17.87 -5.43 15.77
N ALA A 40 -16.63 -5.90 15.53
CA ALA A 40 -15.94 -6.83 16.42
C ALA A 40 -15.67 -6.22 17.80
N VAL A 41 -15.26 -4.95 17.86
CA VAL A 41 -15.04 -4.22 19.12
C VAL A 41 -16.35 -4.02 19.87
N ALA A 42 -17.42 -3.61 19.20
CA ALA A 42 -18.74 -3.45 19.81
C ALA A 42 -19.22 -4.76 20.44
N ALA A 43 -19.09 -5.88 19.70
CA ALA A 43 -19.47 -7.20 20.17
C ALA A 43 -18.62 -7.66 21.38
N SER A 44 -17.29 -7.50 21.33
CA SER A 44 -16.38 -7.94 22.41
C SER A 44 -16.55 -7.12 23.69
N LYS A 45 -16.82 -5.82 23.59
CA LYS A 45 -16.95 -4.92 24.73
C LYS A 45 -18.40 -4.71 25.21
N GLY A 46 -19.38 -5.23 24.49
CA GLY A 46 -20.81 -5.06 24.84
C GLY A 46 -21.27 -3.60 24.77
N ILE A 47 -20.73 -2.82 23.83
CA ILE A 47 -21.09 -1.41 23.60
C ILE A 47 -21.84 -1.25 22.29
N SER A 48 -22.44 -0.08 22.06
CA SER A 48 -23.10 0.18 20.78
C SER A 48 -22.07 0.30 19.63
N LEU A 49 -22.48 -0.07 18.40
CA LEU A 49 -21.64 0.13 17.20
C LEU A 49 -21.26 1.61 17.02
N GLY A 50 -22.17 2.53 17.35
CA GLY A 50 -21.92 3.96 17.27
C GLY A 50 -20.82 4.42 18.23
N ASP A 51 -20.80 3.91 19.46
CA ASP A 51 -19.74 4.22 20.43
C ASP A 51 -18.40 3.62 20.01
N ALA A 52 -18.39 2.38 19.51
CA ALA A 52 -17.19 1.74 18.97
C ALA A 52 -16.61 2.54 17.80
N LYS A 53 -17.43 2.91 16.80
CA LYS A 53 -17.00 3.75 15.66
C LYS A 53 -16.42 5.06 16.13
N LYS A 54 -17.09 5.75 17.05
CA LYS A 54 -16.64 7.05 17.57
C LYS A 54 -15.26 6.98 18.24
N ASP A 55 -15.03 5.96 19.08
CA ASP A 55 -13.76 5.80 19.79
C ASP A 55 -12.62 5.41 18.81
N ILE A 56 -12.88 4.48 17.89
CA ILE A 56 -11.90 4.04 16.88
C ILE A 56 -11.51 5.20 15.99
N TYR A 57 -12.47 5.98 15.47
CA TYR A 57 -12.19 7.10 14.57
C TYR A 57 -11.41 8.21 15.28
N LYS A 58 -11.77 8.53 16.51
CA LYS A 58 -11.01 9.49 17.33
C LYS A 58 -9.55 9.03 17.50
N THR A 59 -9.35 7.76 17.89
CA THR A 59 -8.01 7.20 18.07
C THR A 59 -7.23 7.23 16.73
N SER A 60 -7.90 6.89 15.62
CA SER A 60 -7.30 6.91 14.29
C SER A 60 -6.84 8.32 13.88
N GLU A 61 -7.66 9.35 14.14
CA GLU A 61 -7.28 10.76 13.87
C GLU A 61 -6.06 11.19 14.69
N GLU A 62 -6.00 10.80 15.97
CA GLU A 62 -4.88 11.14 16.85
C GLU A 62 -3.56 10.48 16.44
N LEU A 63 -3.61 9.30 15.84
CA LEU A 63 -2.44 8.48 15.47
C LEU A 63 -2.06 8.59 14.00
N TYR A 64 -2.87 9.23 13.17
CA TYR A 64 -2.68 9.24 11.72
C TYR A 64 -1.24 9.55 11.29
N GLY A 65 -0.67 8.73 10.42
CA GLY A 65 0.68 8.87 9.90
C GLY A 65 1.79 8.47 10.88
N THR A 66 1.44 7.91 12.06
CA THR A 66 2.42 7.36 13.01
C THR A 66 2.47 5.84 12.93
N LEU A 67 3.56 5.21 13.39
CA LEU A 67 3.70 3.77 13.35
C LEU A 67 2.56 2.99 14.03
N PRO A 68 2.09 3.38 15.25
CA PRO A 68 0.96 2.69 15.90
C PRO A 68 -0.33 2.68 15.08
N TRP A 69 -0.52 3.66 14.18
CA TRP A 69 -1.68 3.70 13.30
C TRP A 69 -1.73 2.50 12.35
N TYR A 70 -0.56 2.01 11.92
CA TYR A 70 -0.39 0.86 11.02
C TYR A 70 -0.26 -0.48 11.75
N GLU A 71 0.09 -0.46 13.05
CA GLU A 71 0.42 -1.66 13.83
C GLU A 71 -0.85 -2.35 14.34
N LEU A 72 -1.20 -3.50 13.76
CA LEU A 72 -2.39 -4.27 14.14
C LEU A 72 -2.39 -4.63 15.63
N LYS A 73 -1.20 -4.95 16.19
CA LYS A 73 -1.07 -5.30 17.60
C LYS A 73 -1.47 -4.16 18.54
N PHE A 74 -1.13 -2.91 18.21
CA PHE A 74 -1.56 -1.75 19.00
C PHE A 74 -3.10 -1.71 19.14
N TRP A 75 -3.81 -1.92 18.02
CA TRP A 75 -5.27 -1.90 18.00
C TRP A 75 -5.88 -3.11 18.71
N GLU A 76 -5.27 -4.31 18.55
CA GLU A 76 -5.66 -5.53 19.26
C GLU A 76 -5.52 -5.37 20.77
N ASP A 77 -4.40 -4.83 21.24
CA ASP A 77 -4.15 -4.59 22.67
C ASP A 77 -5.10 -3.52 23.23
N LYS A 78 -5.31 -2.41 22.50
CA LYS A 78 -6.22 -1.33 22.92
C LYS A 78 -7.66 -1.81 23.08
N TYR A 79 -8.13 -2.63 22.16
CA TYR A 79 -9.53 -3.06 22.11
C TYR A 79 -9.75 -4.47 22.66
N GLU A 80 -8.69 -5.19 23.06
CA GLU A 80 -8.75 -6.58 23.56
C GLU A 80 -9.54 -7.49 22.58
N THR A 81 -9.34 -7.29 21.28
CA THR A 81 -10.09 -7.93 20.20
C THR A 81 -9.12 -8.53 19.19
N ASN A 82 -9.35 -9.79 18.78
CA ASN A 82 -8.51 -10.45 17.77
C ASN A 82 -8.84 -9.94 16.36
N LEU A 83 -8.16 -8.86 15.94
CA LEU A 83 -8.38 -8.23 14.65
C LEU A 83 -7.82 -9.05 13.48
N LEU A 84 -6.79 -9.87 13.75
CA LEU A 84 -6.27 -10.79 12.72
C LEU A 84 -7.34 -11.81 12.30
N ALA A 85 -8.12 -12.35 13.26
CA ALA A 85 -9.23 -13.24 12.95
C ALA A 85 -10.33 -12.53 12.14
N VAL A 86 -10.59 -11.24 12.42
CA VAL A 86 -11.53 -10.43 11.61
C VAL A 86 -11.05 -10.34 10.17
N ALA A 87 -9.76 -10.08 9.95
CA ALA A 87 -9.17 -10.03 8.60
C ALA A 87 -9.27 -11.39 7.88
N GLU A 88 -8.90 -12.49 8.56
CA GLU A 88 -8.97 -13.85 8.00
C GLU A 88 -10.41 -14.24 7.57
N ASN A 89 -11.41 -13.90 8.38
CA ASN A 89 -12.81 -14.19 8.07
C ASN A 89 -13.32 -13.42 6.85
N ASN A 90 -12.69 -12.30 6.51
CA ASN A 90 -13.10 -11.42 5.43
C ASN A 90 -12.10 -11.36 4.25
N LYS A 91 -11.09 -12.22 4.22
CA LYS A 91 -10.04 -12.18 3.18
C LYS A 91 -10.54 -12.34 1.75
N SER A 92 -11.71 -12.92 1.54
CA SER A 92 -12.34 -13.01 0.21
C SER A 92 -12.62 -11.66 -0.46
N TYR A 93 -12.62 -10.58 0.30
CA TYR A 93 -12.72 -9.21 -0.22
C TYR A 93 -11.38 -8.63 -0.73
N VAL A 94 -10.26 -9.31 -0.45
CA VAL A 94 -8.96 -8.90 -1.00
C VAL A 94 -8.94 -9.21 -2.49
N MET A 95 -8.70 -8.19 -3.31
CA MET A 95 -8.63 -8.32 -4.77
C MET A 95 -7.62 -7.34 -5.36
N PHE A 96 -7.14 -7.64 -6.54
CA PHE A 96 -6.35 -6.68 -7.31
C PHE A 96 -7.18 -5.45 -7.73
N ILE A 97 -6.52 -4.32 -7.82
CA ILE A 97 -7.02 -3.19 -8.62
C ILE A 97 -7.05 -3.65 -10.09
N ASN A 98 -8.09 -3.22 -10.83
CA ASN A 98 -8.29 -3.58 -12.23
C ASN A 98 -7.03 -3.28 -13.08
N GLY A 99 -6.45 -4.34 -13.63
CA GLY A 99 -5.25 -4.30 -14.45
C GLY A 99 -3.93 -4.25 -13.68
N ALA A 100 -3.94 -4.22 -12.34
CA ALA A 100 -2.71 -4.23 -11.54
C ALA A 100 -1.97 -5.56 -11.63
N HIS A 101 -2.68 -6.69 -11.72
CA HIS A 101 -2.06 -8.00 -11.91
C HIS A 101 -1.27 -8.06 -13.22
N GLN A 102 -1.89 -7.66 -14.33
CA GLN A 102 -1.23 -7.62 -15.63
C GLN A 102 -0.01 -6.67 -15.65
N ALA A 103 -0.11 -5.54 -14.94
CA ALA A 103 1.02 -4.62 -14.80
C ALA A 103 2.16 -5.24 -13.99
N LEU A 104 1.84 -5.98 -12.92
CA LEU A 104 2.83 -6.69 -12.11
C LEU A 104 3.52 -7.81 -12.91
N GLU A 105 2.77 -8.61 -13.68
CA GLU A 105 3.31 -9.61 -14.59
C GLU A 105 4.24 -8.99 -15.64
N LEU A 106 3.84 -7.86 -16.24
CA LEU A 106 4.69 -7.12 -17.17
C LEU A 106 5.99 -6.67 -16.49
N MET A 107 5.91 -6.05 -15.32
CA MET A 107 7.09 -5.63 -14.55
C MET A 107 8.00 -6.81 -14.21
N ALA A 108 7.44 -7.96 -13.82
CA ALA A 108 8.19 -9.18 -13.52
C ALA A 108 8.88 -9.79 -14.75
N SER A 109 8.37 -9.51 -15.96
CA SER A 109 9.02 -9.93 -17.21
C SER A 109 10.23 -9.07 -17.60
N LEU A 110 10.42 -7.91 -16.94
CA LEU A 110 11.55 -7.03 -17.21
C LEU A 110 12.79 -7.50 -16.42
N ASP A 111 13.98 -7.22 -16.93
CA ASP A 111 15.24 -7.43 -16.18
C ASP A 111 15.45 -6.34 -15.13
N LYS A 112 14.56 -6.33 -14.10
CA LYS A 112 14.53 -5.36 -13.01
C LYS A 112 14.16 -6.05 -11.71
N LYS A 113 14.63 -5.48 -10.60
CA LYS A 113 14.24 -5.93 -9.27
C LYS A 113 12.93 -5.28 -8.83
N ILE A 114 12.03 -6.07 -8.28
CA ILE A 114 10.74 -5.60 -7.75
C ILE A 114 10.73 -5.76 -6.24
N TYR A 115 10.40 -4.68 -5.52
CA TYR A 115 10.30 -4.69 -4.07
C TYR A 115 8.99 -4.06 -3.61
N PHE A 116 8.36 -4.66 -2.60
CA PHE A 116 7.25 -4.00 -1.92
C PHE A 116 7.75 -3.22 -0.70
N LEU A 117 7.30 -1.96 -0.61
CA LEU A 117 7.54 -1.08 0.51
C LEU A 117 6.19 -0.62 1.05
N THR A 118 5.75 -1.18 2.17
CA THR A 118 4.39 -0.96 2.67
C THR A 118 4.36 -0.54 4.14
N ASN A 119 3.34 0.24 4.51
CA ASN A 119 3.00 0.48 5.91
C ASN A 119 2.09 -0.62 6.49
N CYS A 120 1.58 -1.53 5.68
CA CYS A 120 0.75 -2.65 6.14
C CYS A 120 1.50 -3.55 7.14
N ASP A 121 0.87 -3.89 8.26
CA ASP A 121 1.36 -4.90 9.20
C ASP A 121 1.59 -6.24 8.48
N SER A 122 2.74 -6.87 8.69
CA SER A 122 3.13 -8.10 8.01
C SER A 122 2.16 -9.27 8.25
N ARG A 123 1.43 -9.27 9.37
CA ARG A 123 0.39 -10.27 9.65
C ARG A 123 -0.81 -10.07 8.73
N LEU A 124 -1.26 -8.82 8.52
CA LEU A 124 -2.31 -8.50 7.55
C LEU A 124 -1.84 -8.78 6.11
N LEU A 125 -0.59 -8.45 5.79
CA LEU A 125 -0.03 -8.76 4.48
C LEU A 125 -0.05 -10.27 4.19
N LYS A 126 0.23 -11.12 5.18
CA LYS A 126 0.13 -12.59 5.03
C LYS A 126 -1.31 -13.03 4.76
N VAL A 127 -2.30 -12.45 5.44
CA VAL A 127 -3.73 -12.71 5.17
C VAL A 127 -4.07 -12.33 3.74
N LYS A 128 -3.71 -11.11 3.32
CA LYS A 128 -3.95 -10.62 1.95
C LYS A 128 -3.29 -11.51 0.91
N SER A 129 -2.02 -11.89 1.13
CA SER A 129 -1.26 -12.73 0.20
C SER A 129 -1.77 -14.17 0.12
N SER A 130 -2.44 -14.67 1.15
CA SER A 130 -3.10 -15.99 1.09
C SER A 130 -4.30 -16.03 0.15
N GLN A 131 -4.91 -14.87 -0.12
CA GLN A 131 -6.03 -14.71 -1.05
C GLN A 131 -5.56 -14.31 -2.45
N VAL A 132 -4.56 -13.41 -2.51
CA VAL A 132 -4.01 -12.89 -3.77
C VAL A 132 -2.48 -13.02 -3.69
N PRO A 133 -1.83 -13.93 -4.46
CA PRO A 133 -0.44 -14.32 -4.26
C PRO A 133 0.57 -13.27 -4.78
N ILE A 134 0.47 -12.02 -4.29
CA ILE A 134 1.30 -10.91 -4.74
C ILE A 134 2.79 -11.10 -4.42
N LEU A 135 3.12 -11.80 -3.34
CA LEU A 135 4.50 -12.00 -2.90
C LEU A 135 5.31 -12.92 -3.81
N ASP A 136 4.66 -13.67 -4.71
CA ASP A 136 5.33 -14.54 -5.68
C ASP A 136 6.03 -13.76 -6.81
N TYR A 137 5.72 -12.47 -6.95
CA TYR A 137 6.22 -11.61 -8.03
C TYR A 137 7.41 -10.73 -7.65
N VAL A 138 7.88 -10.78 -6.39
CA VAL A 138 8.84 -9.80 -5.88
C VAL A 138 10.13 -10.44 -5.37
N ASP A 139 11.23 -9.69 -5.50
CA ASP A 139 12.56 -10.08 -4.99
C ASP A 139 12.67 -9.89 -3.46
N GLY A 140 11.76 -9.13 -2.87
CA GLY A 140 11.69 -8.90 -1.42
C GLY A 140 10.68 -7.80 -1.06
N TRP A 141 10.47 -7.64 0.24
CA TRP A 141 9.54 -6.64 0.75
C TRP A 141 9.92 -6.16 2.15
N ILE A 142 9.44 -4.98 2.52
CA ILE A 142 9.59 -4.39 3.85
C ILE A 142 8.22 -3.85 4.30
N SER A 143 7.81 -4.28 5.48
CA SER A 143 6.75 -3.65 6.26
C SER A 143 7.35 -2.63 7.22
N SER A 144 6.78 -1.43 7.29
CA SER A 144 7.16 -0.40 8.25
C SER A 144 7.02 -0.89 9.70
N VAL A 145 6.02 -1.70 9.98
CA VAL A 145 5.76 -2.28 11.30
C VAL A 145 6.90 -3.22 11.72
N ASP A 146 7.39 -4.06 10.81
CA ASP A 146 8.47 -5.00 11.11
C ASP A 146 9.81 -4.31 11.41
N ILE A 147 10.03 -3.12 10.84
CA ILE A 147 11.26 -2.36 11.06
C ILE A 147 11.11 -1.22 12.08
N GLY A 148 9.89 -1.01 12.58
CA GLY A 148 9.60 -0.03 13.62
C GLY A 148 9.62 1.42 13.15
N VAL A 149 9.49 1.70 11.84
CA VAL A 149 9.55 3.04 11.26
C VAL A 149 8.60 3.17 10.08
N ALA A 150 7.68 4.15 10.11
CA ALA A 150 6.72 4.40 9.04
C ALA A 150 7.37 5.04 7.79
N LYS A 151 6.76 4.83 6.61
CA LYS A 151 7.28 5.39 5.32
C LYS A 151 7.35 6.92 5.28
N GLU A 152 6.63 7.59 6.15
CA GLU A 152 6.67 9.04 6.34
C GLU A 152 8.02 9.54 6.89
N ASP A 153 8.75 8.69 7.64
CA ASP A 153 10.06 9.00 8.23
C ASP A 153 11.19 8.68 7.24
N GLN A 154 12.17 9.57 7.15
CA GLN A 154 13.35 9.40 6.28
C GLN A 154 14.18 8.16 6.64
N LYS A 155 14.16 7.75 7.90
CA LYS A 155 14.86 6.55 8.38
C LYS A 155 14.31 5.26 7.76
N PHE A 156 13.01 5.22 7.40
CA PHE A 156 12.43 4.10 6.65
C PHE A 156 13.21 3.86 5.35
N TRP A 157 13.44 4.90 4.59
CA TRP A 157 14.12 4.83 3.30
C TRP A 157 15.59 4.46 3.42
N GLU A 158 16.26 4.91 4.49
CA GLU A 158 17.64 4.50 4.81
C GLU A 158 17.70 2.98 5.05
N ILE A 159 16.82 2.46 5.92
CA ILE A 159 16.74 1.03 6.23
C ILE A 159 16.36 0.22 4.98
N ALA A 160 15.39 0.67 4.19
CA ALA A 160 14.98 0.01 2.96
C ALA A 160 16.14 -0.06 1.95
N ARG A 161 16.87 1.04 1.76
CA ARG A 161 18.06 1.08 0.91
C ARG A 161 19.09 0.05 1.34
N GLU A 162 19.41 -0.03 2.63
CA GLU A 162 20.43 -0.94 3.15
C GLU A 162 20.00 -2.40 3.03
N LYS A 163 18.76 -2.73 3.48
CA LYS A 163 18.25 -4.11 3.49
C LYS A 163 18.07 -4.70 2.09
N LEU A 164 17.64 -3.90 1.13
CA LEU A 164 17.31 -4.34 -0.23
C LEU A 164 18.39 -3.94 -1.26
N SER A 165 19.46 -3.29 -0.83
CA SER A 165 20.55 -2.79 -1.70
C SER A 165 20.04 -1.90 -2.84
N ILE A 166 19.10 -1.01 -2.54
CA ILE A 166 18.45 -0.12 -3.50
C ILE A 166 19.34 1.09 -3.79
N ASP A 167 19.50 1.44 -5.08
CA ASP A 167 20.02 2.73 -5.50
C ASP A 167 18.84 3.71 -5.75
N PRO A 168 18.64 4.73 -4.90
CA PRO A 168 17.54 5.68 -5.06
C PRO A 168 17.53 6.39 -6.41
N SER A 169 18.71 6.64 -6.99
CA SER A 169 18.84 7.32 -8.28
C SER A 169 18.41 6.46 -9.47
N LYS A 170 18.39 5.14 -9.28
CA LYS A 170 17.99 4.12 -10.27
C LYS A 170 16.70 3.40 -9.89
N SER A 171 15.90 4.01 -9.04
CA SER A 171 14.64 3.44 -8.56
C SER A 171 13.45 4.27 -9.01
N ILE A 172 12.33 3.59 -9.24
CA ILE A 172 11.00 4.18 -9.37
C ILE A 172 10.12 3.67 -8.24
N PHE A 173 9.31 4.54 -7.67
CA PHE A 173 8.41 4.22 -6.57
C PHE A 173 6.97 4.61 -6.90
N PHE A 174 6.01 3.74 -6.58
CA PHE A 174 4.58 3.94 -6.78
C PHE A 174 3.85 3.86 -5.45
N ASP A 175 3.02 4.86 -5.15
CA ASP A 175 2.23 4.92 -3.92
C ASP A 175 0.98 5.78 -4.16
N ASP A 176 -0.12 5.49 -3.46
CA ASP A 176 -1.37 6.26 -3.56
C ASP A 176 -1.46 7.41 -2.54
N ASN A 177 -0.50 7.48 -1.60
CA ASN A 177 -0.44 8.51 -0.57
C ASN A 177 0.59 9.58 -0.91
N ILE A 178 0.11 10.81 -1.14
CA ILE A 178 0.98 11.95 -1.52
C ILE A 178 2.03 12.30 -0.46
N SER A 179 1.75 12.08 0.83
CA SER A 179 2.73 12.36 1.89
C SER A 179 3.91 11.40 1.81
N ILE A 180 3.67 10.13 1.46
CA ILE A 180 4.69 9.11 1.25
C ILE A 180 5.47 9.38 -0.04
N ILE A 181 4.80 9.77 -1.13
CA ILE A 181 5.46 10.24 -2.35
C ILE A 181 6.43 11.39 -2.05
N ASN A 182 6.01 12.37 -1.25
CA ASN A 182 6.85 13.49 -0.86
C ASN A 182 8.04 13.05 0.02
N SER A 183 7.83 12.07 0.91
CA SER A 183 8.89 11.47 1.72
C SER A 183 9.94 10.77 0.84
N ALA A 184 9.51 9.97 -0.13
CA ALA A 184 10.40 9.30 -1.09
C ALA A 184 11.19 10.29 -1.96
N LEU A 185 10.53 11.34 -2.47
CA LEU A 185 11.16 12.42 -3.23
C LEU A 185 12.24 13.13 -2.40
N LYS A 186 11.93 13.44 -1.14
CA LYS A 186 12.87 14.08 -0.19
C LYS A 186 14.09 13.19 0.06
N TYR A 187 13.92 11.88 0.11
CA TYR A 187 14.99 10.91 0.25
C TYR A 187 15.89 10.79 -0.99
N GLY A 188 15.38 11.14 -2.16
CA GLY A 188 16.13 11.13 -3.41
C GLY A 188 15.63 10.14 -4.45
N ILE A 189 14.50 9.47 -4.25
CA ILE A 189 13.83 8.65 -5.27
C ILE A 189 13.06 9.59 -6.21
N LYS A 190 13.77 10.15 -7.20
CA LYS A 190 13.24 11.22 -8.07
C LYS A 190 12.08 10.77 -8.97
N LYS A 191 12.00 9.49 -9.29
CA LYS A 191 10.86 8.89 -10.01
C LYS A 191 9.84 8.33 -9.02
N SER A 192 9.22 9.18 -8.22
CA SER A 192 8.09 8.81 -7.36
C SER A 192 6.78 9.17 -8.05
N VAL A 193 5.93 8.17 -8.23
CA VAL A 193 4.70 8.20 -9.04
C VAL A 193 3.50 8.07 -8.12
N HIS A 194 2.64 9.07 -8.13
CA HIS A 194 1.39 9.04 -7.39
C HIS A 194 0.32 8.27 -8.15
N VAL A 195 -0.23 7.21 -7.54
CA VAL A 195 -1.37 6.45 -8.06
C VAL A 195 -2.65 7.07 -7.54
N THR A 196 -3.48 7.62 -8.43
CA THR A 196 -4.59 8.50 -8.02
C THR A 196 -5.93 7.79 -7.84
N GLU A 197 -6.09 6.57 -8.35
CA GLU A 197 -7.32 5.77 -8.24
C GLU A 197 -7.05 4.47 -7.43
N PRO A 198 -7.07 4.54 -6.07
CA PRO A 198 -6.64 3.45 -5.20
C PRO A 198 -7.66 2.32 -5.05
N THR A 199 -8.83 2.44 -5.70
CA THR A 199 -9.90 1.44 -5.64
C THR A 199 -10.45 1.12 -7.02
N ASN A 200 -11.21 0.02 -7.12
CA ASN A 200 -12.00 -0.30 -8.31
C ASN A 200 -13.25 0.57 -8.43
N ASN A 201 -13.61 1.28 -7.37
CA ASN A 201 -14.66 2.29 -7.41
C ASN A 201 -14.11 3.61 -7.98
N ASN A 202 -14.39 3.88 -9.25
CA ASN A 202 -13.87 5.04 -9.98
C ASN A 202 -14.32 6.41 -9.42
N SER A 203 -15.14 6.46 -8.36
CA SER A 203 -15.52 7.71 -7.71
C SER A 203 -14.45 8.22 -6.71
N VAL A 204 -13.49 7.37 -6.33
CA VAL A 204 -12.40 7.72 -5.40
C VAL A 204 -11.18 8.13 -6.21
N ILE A 205 -10.81 9.41 -6.12
CA ILE A 205 -9.64 9.96 -6.80
C ILE A 205 -8.82 10.78 -5.80
N ASN A 206 -7.59 10.35 -5.55
CA ASN A 206 -6.62 11.07 -4.73
C ASN A 206 -5.97 12.19 -5.54
N LYS A 207 -6.50 13.41 -5.41
CA LYS A 207 -5.94 14.59 -6.10
C LYS A 207 -4.67 15.06 -5.42
N SER A 208 -3.66 15.40 -6.22
CA SER A 208 -2.41 15.99 -5.71
C SER A 208 -1.72 16.83 -6.78
N ASP A 209 -0.65 17.51 -6.39
CA ASP A 209 0.27 18.26 -7.26
C ASP A 209 1.54 17.48 -7.59
N ALA A 210 1.56 16.16 -7.39
CA ALA A 210 2.69 15.31 -7.73
C ALA A 210 3.06 15.47 -9.21
N LYS A 211 4.37 15.59 -9.50
CA LYS A 211 4.86 15.81 -10.87
C LYS A 211 4.59 14.64 -11.80
N ILE A 212 4.57 13.41 -11.26
CA ILE A 212 4.31 12.19 -12.00
C ILE A 212 3.10 11.52 -11.38
N GLN A 213 2.06 11.33 -12.17
CA GLN A 213 0.81 10.72 -11.73
C GLN A 213 0.34 9.72 -12.79
N ILE A 214 -0.24 8.62 -12.30
CA ILE A 214 -1.03 7.69 -13.11
C ILE A 214 -2.34 7.42 -12.37
N ARG A 215 -3.36 6.97 -13.08
CA ARG A 215 -4.61 6.60 -12.41
C ARG A 215 -4.46 5.26 -11.71
N LYS A 216 -4.01 4.24 -12.44
CA LYS A 216 -3.77 2.87 -11.97
C LYS A 216 -2.53 2.31 -12.68
N LEU A 217 -1.91 1.27 -12.14
CA LEU A 217 -0.78 0.60 -12.82
C LEU A 217 -1.11 0.12 -14.22
N ASN A 218 -2.39 -0.16 -14.51
CA ASN A 218 -2.84 -0.53 -15.86
C ASN A 218 -2.56 0.55 -16.94
N ASP A 219 -2.35 1.80 -16.54
CA ASP A 219 -1.96 2.85 -17.49
C ASP A 219 -0.56 2.56 -18.10
N LEU A 220 0.28 1.75 -17.43
CA LEU A 220 1.57 1.29 -17.94
C LEU A 220 1.41 0.21 -19.01
N VAL A 221 0.42 -0.69 -18.86
CA VAL A 221 0.15 -1.80 -19.78
C VAL A 221 -0.49 -1.33 -21.09
N ARG A 222 -1.43 -0.38 -20.99
CA ARG A 222 -2.16 0.13 -22.18
C ARG A 222 -1.26 0.83 -23.20
N ALA A 223 -0.10 1.27 -22.79
CA ALA A 223 0.88 1.87 -23.69
C ALA A 223 1.58 0.83 -24.60
N ASP A 224 1.64 -0.45 -24.19
CA ASP A 224 2.24 -1.54 -24.98
C ASP A 224 1.31 -2.11 -26.05
N GLN A 225 0.00 -2.05 -25.84
CA GLN A 225 -0.97 -2.64 -26.78
C GLN A 225 -1.26 -1.75 -28.01
N LEU A 226 -0.58 -0.59 -28.13
CA LEU A 226 -0.73 0.36 -29.23
C LEU A 226 0.47 0.36 -30.20
N ILE A 227 1.32 -0.66 -30.14
CA ILE A 227 2.42 -0.91 -31.09
C ILE A 227 2.01 -2.13 -32.01
#